data_76a8bfc5f69c10837d96833857201244
#
_entry.id   76a8bfc5f69c10837d96833857201244
#
_cell.length_a   1.000
_cell.length_b   1.000
_cell.length_c   1.000
_cell.angle_alpha   90.00
_cell.angle_beta   90.00
_cell.angle_gamma   90.00
#
_symmetry.space_group_name_H-M   'P 1'
#
loop_
_entity.id
_entity.type
_entity.pdbx_description
1 polymer ?
#
loop_
_entity_poly.entity_id
_entity_poly.type
_entity_poly.pdbx_seq_one_letter_code
_entity_poly.pdbx_strand_id
1 'polypeptide(L)'
;DFQDKLLGKAIPYGVYDIGRNQGWVSVGIDHDTAQFAVQSIGSWWKQMGQRTYPDAMELLITADAGGSNGYRTRLWKRELQRLADEMGLTITVCHLPPGTSKWNKIEHRMFCHITQNWRGRPLVSLDTIVNLIADTRTKKGLKIHSALDTNSYEKGIKVSDEEMAQLRISREEFHGEWNYTIKPRRTYSLPLTMSRSPAAHPRGSRHSHASSRT
;
A
#
# COMPACT_ATOMS: atom_id res chain seq x y z
N ASP A 1 -3.58 2.68 -20.06
CA ASP A 1 -4.22 1.38 -20.25
C ASP A 1 -3.79 0.78 -21.58
N PHE A 2 -3.39 -0.47 -21.58
CA PHE A 2 -3.18 -1.25 -22.79
C PHE A 2 -4.35 -2.19 -22.95
N GLN A 3 -5.04 -2.08 -24.08
CA GLN A 3 -6.09 -3.01 -24.46
C GLN A 3 -5.62 -3.80 -25.68
N ASP A 4 -5.40 -5.07 -25.47
CA ASP A 4 -5.24 -6.02 -26.57
C ASP A 4 -6.44 -6.98 -26.56
N LYS A 5 -6.99 -7.27 -27.75
CA LYS A 5 -8.18 -8.13 -27.89
C LYS A 5 -7.93 -9.57 -27.43
N LEU A 6 -6.68 -10.04 -27.46
CA LEU A 6 -6.27 -11.39 -27.10
C LEU A 6 -5.66 -11.48 -25.69
N LEU A 7 -4.97 -10.41 -25.27
CA LEU A 7 -4.22 -10.37 -24.00
C LEU A 7 -5.00 -9.71 -22.86
N GLY A 8 -6.17 -9.12 -23.14
CA GLY A 8 -6.97 -8.43 -22.15
C GLY A 8 -6.47 -7.01 -21.87
N LYS A 9 -6.73 -6.51 -20.69
CA LYS A 9 -6.44 -5.15 -20.26
C LYS A 9 -5.31 -5.16 -19.22
N ALA A 10 -4.32 -4.31 -19.39
CA ALA A 10 -3.30 -4.03 -18.38
C ALA A 10 -3.46 -2.60 -17.86
N ILE A 11 -3.61 -2.47 -16.55
CA ILE A 11 -3.83 -1.20 -15.85
C ILE A 11 -2.70 -1.00 -14.84
N PRO A 12 -1.65 -0.25 -15.19
CA PRO A 12 -0.59 0.04 -14.23
C PRO A 12 -1.05 1.12 -13.24
N TYR A 13 -0.91 0.85 -11.95
CA TYR A 13 -1.03 1.84 -10.87
C TYR A 13 0.30 1.94 -10.12
N GLY A 14 0.87 3.14 -10.06
CA GLY A 14 2.19 3.37 -9.50
C GLY A 14 2.17 4.06 -8.14
N VAL A 15 3.12 3.67 -7.30
CA VAL A 15 3.50 4.37 -6.08
C VAL A 15 4.97 4.72 -6.18
N TYR A 16 5.32 5.99 -5.95
CA TYR A 16 6.69 6.46 -6.02
C TYR A 16 7.15 7.01 -4.69
N ASP A 17 8.11 6.34 -4.09
CA ASP A 17 8.79 6.79 -2.87
C ASP A 17 9.83 7.87 -3.22
N ILE A 18 9.48 9.11 -2.87
CA ILE A 18 10.30 10.29 -3.18
C ILE A 18 11.63 10.24 -2.41
N GLY A 19 11.60 9.75 -1.17
CA GLY A 19 12.77 9.71 -0.29
C GLY A 19 13.83 8.71 -0.75
N ARG A 20 13.38 7.58 -1.29
CA ARG A 20 14.27 6.49 -1.75
C ARG A 20 14.50 6.47 -3.25
N ASN A 21 13.78 7.29 -4.02
CA ASN A 21 13.80 7.22 -5.50
C ASN A 21 13.49 5.80 -5.98
N GLN A 22 12.44 5.21 -5.41
CA GLN A 22 12.00 3.83 -5.71
C GLN A 22 10.53 3.85 -6.10
N GLY A 23 10.14 2.92 -6.96
CA GLY A 23 8.77 2.75 -7.40
C GLY A 23 8.22 1.36 -7.15
N TRP A 24 6.92 1.31 -6.94
CA TRP A 24 6.10 0.11 -7.00
C TRP A 24 5.04 0.30 -8.08
N VAL A 25 4.81 -0.71 -8.91
CA VAL A 25 3.73 -0.70 -9.89
C VAL A 25 2.94 -2.00 -9.80
N SER A 26 1.67 -1.88 -9.43
CA SER A 26 0.71 -2.96 -9.59
C SER A 26 0.17 -2.93 -11.02
N VAL A 27 0.19 -4.05 -11.71
CA VAL A 27 -0.42 -4.20 -13.04
C VAL A 27 -1.73 -4.95 -12.87
N GLY A 28 -2.85 -4.22 -12.84
CA GLY A 28 -4.19 -4.78 -12.72
C GLY A 28 -4.70 -5.30 -14.06
N ILE A 29 -5.63 -6.26 -14.00
CA ILE A 29 -6.24 -6.89 -15.19
C ILE A 29 -7.73 -6.60 -15.34
N ASP A 30 -8.34 -5.96 -14.34
CA ASP A 30 -9.79 -5.77 -14.27
C ASP A 30 -10.18 -4.30 -14.46
N HIS A 31 -10.22 -3.50 -13.41
CA HIS A 31 -10.70 -2.13 -13.44
C HIS A 31 -9.83 -1.16 -12.64
N ASP A 32 -9.66 0.06 -13.17
CA ASP A 32 -9.09 1.18 -12.42
C ASP A 32 -10.15 1.72 -11.44
N THR A 33 -10.10 1.25 -10.20
CA THR A 33 -11.01 1.62 -9.13
C THR A 33 -10.25 2.17 -7.92
N ALA A 34 -10.95 2.87 -7.03
CA ALA A 34 -10.35 3.33 -5.78
C ALA A 34 -9.84 2.17 -4.89
N GLN A 35 -10.50 1.00 -4.96
CA GLN A 35 -10.03 -0.20 -4.27
C GLN A 35 -8.69 -0.67 -4.82
N PHE A 36 -8.55 -0.77 -6.15
CA PHE A 36 -7.29 -1.14 -6.79
C PHE A 36 -6.17 -0.14 -6.46
N ALA A 37 -6.48 1.17 -6.50
CA ALA A 37 -5.52 2.22 -6.16
C ALA A 37 -4.99 2.06 -4.73
N VAL A 38 -5.88 1.90 -3.74
CA VAL A 38 -5.50 1.72 -2.34
C VAL A 38 -4.80 0.40 -2.09
N GLN A 39 -5.25 -0.68 -2.75
CA GLN A 39 -4.57 -1.98 -2.69
C GLN A 39 -3.12 -1.89 -3.19
N SER A 40 -2.88 -1.11 -4.25
CA SER A 40 -1.54 -0.87 -4.77
C SER A 40 -0.63 -0.13 -3.78
N ILE A 41 -1.18 0.83 -3.03
CA ILE A 41 -0.46 1.51 -1.93
C ILE A 41 -0.15 0.51 -0.81
N GLY A 42 -1.11 -0.32 -0.43
CA GLY A 42 -0.92 -1.37 0.58
C GLY A 42 0.14 -2.39 0.17
N SER A 43 0.17 -2.78 -1.10
CA SER A 43 1.18 -3.67 -1.67
C SER A 43 2.59 -3.04 -1.60
N TRP A 44 2.72 -1.77 -2.00
CA TRP A 44 3.98 -1.03 -1.82
C TRP A 44 4.44 -1.04 -0.36
N TRP A 45 3.52 -0.73 0.57
CA TRP A 45 3.87 -0.71 2.00
C TRP A 45 4.38 -2.07 2.49
N LYS A 46 3.65 -3.14 2.22
CA LYS A 46 4.01 -4.50 2.64
C LYS A 46 5.33 -4.99 2.03
N GLN A 47 5.55 -4.69 0.76
CA GLN A 47 6.72 -5.20 0.01
C GLN A 47 7.98 -4.36 0.22
N MET A 48 7.83 -3.06 0.43
CA MET A 48 8.95 -2.12 0.44
C MET A 48 8.93 -1.18 1.64
N GLY A 49 7.80 -0.52 1.89
CA GLY A 49 7.69 0.58 2.85
C GLY A 49 7.97 0.15 4.27
N GLN A 50 7.29 -0.88 4.75
CA GLN A 50 7.41 -1.36 6.14
C GLN A 50 8.85 -1.71 6.54
N ARG A 51 9.59 -2.37 5.64
CA ARG A 51 11.00 -2.70 5.87
C ARG A 51 11.91 -1.48 5.80
N THR A 52 11.56 -0.52 4.95
CA THR A 52 12.37 0.70 4.73
C THR A 52 12.16 1.71 5.86
N TYR A 53 10.95 1.76 6.42
CA TYR A 53 10.50 2.71 7.43
C TYR A 53 9.83 1.98 8.62
N PRO A 54 10.58 1.16 9.39
CA PRO A 54 10.02 0.28 10.41
C PRO A 54 9.33 1.04 11.54
N ASP A 55 9.78 2.26 11.84
CA ASP A 55 9.27 3.10 12.91
C ASP A 55 8.28 4.18 12.43
N ALA A 56 7.84 4.10 11.17
CA ALA A 56 6.91 5.08 10.64
C ALA A 56 5.55 4.99 11.35
N MET A 57 5.05 6.14 11.79
CA MET A 57 3.71 6.32 12.35
C MET A 57 2.77 7.07 11.40
N GLU A 58 3.33 7.67 10.35
CA GLU A 58 2.62 8.52 9.42
C GLU A 58 3.04 8.23 7.98
N LEU A 59 2.09 8.38 7.06
CA LEU A 59 2.30 8.28 5.62
C LEU A 59 1.69 9.51 4.95
N LEU A 60 2.51 10.27 4.23
CA LEU A 60 2.05 11.35 3.37
C LEU A 60 1.90 10.85 1.93
N ILE A 61 0.72 11.03 1.37
CA ILE A 61 0.39 10.69 -0.02
C ILE A 61 0.11 11.99 -0.78
N THR A 62 0.84 12.24 -1.87
CA THR A 62 0.46 13.23 -2.86
C THR A 62 -0.19 12.53 -4.04
N ALA A 63 -1.36 12.99 -4.48
CA ALA A 63 -2.14 12.35 -5.53
C ALA A 63 -2.74 13.39 -6.48
N ASP A 64 -3.07 12.96 -7.71
CA ASP A 64 -3.81 13.80 -8.63
C ASP A 64 -5.25 14.03 -8.13
N ALA A 65 -5.90 15.07 -8.62
CA ALA A 65 -7.26 15.44 -8.19
C ALA A 65 -8.36 14.57 -8.79
N GLY A 66 -8.05 13.78 -9.82
CA GLY A 66 -9.01 12.99 -10.58
C GLY A 66 -8.72 11.51 -10.60
N GLY A 67 -9.53 10.74 -11.34
CA GLY A 67 -9.37 9.29 -11.48
C GLY A 67 -9.83 8.50 -10.26
N SER A 68 -9.31 7.28 -10.14
CA SER A 68 -9.64 6.32 -9.08
C SER A 68 -9.28 6.82 -7.68
N ASN A 69 -8.26 7.66 -7.57
CA ASN A 69 -7.78 8.31 -6.35
C ASN A 69 -8.25 9.78 -6.21
N GLY A 70 -9.27 10.19 -6.95
CA GLY A 70 -9.75 11.57 -6.95
C GLY A 70 -10.30 12.04 -5.60
N TYR A 71 -10.12 13.33 -5.29
CA TYR A 71 -10.52 13.91 -4.00
C TYR A 71 -12.03 13.84 -3.70
N ARG A 72 -12.89 13.75 -4.74
CA ARG A 72 -14.34 13.61 -4.59
C ARG A 72 -14.79 12.17 -4.34
N THR A 73 -13.91 11.19 -4.59
CA THR A 73 -14.25 9.77 -4.53
C THR A 73 -14.40 9.33 -3.08
N ARG A 74 -15.64 9.05 -2.65
CA ARG A 74 -15.93 8.55 -1.29
C ARG A 74 -15.29 7.18 -1.04
N LEU A 75 -15.32 6.31 -2.04
CA LEU A 75 -14.73 4.97 -1.97
C LEU A 75 -13.23 5.03 -1.69
N TRP A 76 -12.49 5.98 -2.29
CA TRP A 76 -11.08 6.22 -2.01
C TRP A 76 -10.85 6.48 -0.51
N LYS A 77 -11.63 7.36 0.10
CA LYS A 77 -11.51 7.70 1.52
C LYS A 77 -11.83 6.52 2.44
N ARG A 78 -12.88 5.74 2.09
CA ARG A 78 -13.24 4.52 2.83
C ARG A 78 -12.14 3.47 2.77
N GLU A 79 -11.59 3.22 1.61
CA GLU A 79 -10.50 2.24 1.45
C GLU A 79 -9.21 2.71 2.13
N LEU A 80 -8.89 4.02 2.10
CA LEU A 80 -7.77 4.57 2.88
C LEU A 80 -7.97 4.41 4.39
N GLN A 81 -9.21 4.52 4.90
CA GLN A 81 -9.48 4.22 6.31
C GLN A 81 -9.18 2.75 6.64
N ARG A 82 -9.57 1.82 5.77
CA ARG A 82 -9.24 0.40 5.95
C ARG A 82 -7.73 0.17 5.95
N LEU A 83 -7.03 0.81 5.02
CA LEU A 83 -5.58 0.72 4.94
C LEU A 83 -4.90 1.32 6.17
N ALA A 84 -5.37 2.48 6.67
CA ALA A 84 -4.86 3.10 7.89
C ALA A 84 -5.05 2.17 9.10
N ASP A 85 -6.21 1.53 9.22
CA ASP A 85 -6.51 0.57 10.29
C ASP A 85 -5.59 -0.66 10.20
N GLU A 86 -5.36 -1.20 9.00
CA GLU A 86 -4.51 -2.38 8.75
C GLU A 86 -3.04 -2.09 9.04
N MET A 87 -2.54 -0.95 8.58
CA MET A 87 -1.12 -0.58 8.74
C MET A 87 -0.80 0.03 10.11
N GLY A 88 -1.81 0.51 10.83
CA GLY A 88 -1.63 1.29 12.06
C GLY A 88 -1.04 2.68 11.83
N LEU A 89 -1.08 3.20 10.59
CA LEU A 89 -0.51 4.50 10.22
C LEU A 89 -1.57 5.59 10.10
N THR A 90 -1.20 6.78 10.52
CA THR A 90 -1.93 8.00 10.14
C THR A 90 -1.61 8.33 8.68
N ILE A 91 -2.63 8.45 7.84
CA ILE A 91 -2.47 8.74 6.40
C ILE A 91 -2.92 10.17 6.13
N THR A 92 -1.99 11.02 5.70
CA THR A 92 -2.30 12.37 5.20
C THR A 92 -2.28 12.37 3.68
N VAL A 93 -3.33 12.90 3.07
CA VAL A 93 -3.46 13.01 1.61
C VAL A 93 -3.48 14.47 1.22
N CYS A 94 -2.65 14.81 0.24
CA CYS A 94 -2.62 16.12 -0.42
C CYS A 94 -2.87 15.92 -1.91
N HIS A 95 -4.04 16.32 -2.39
CA HIS A 95 -4.31 16.28 -3.82
C HIS A 95 -3.72 17.50 -4.51
N LEU A 96 -3.09 17.26 -5.65
CA LEU A 96 -2.67 18.35 -6.53
C LEU A 96 -3.90 19.03 -7.12
N PRO A 97 -3.90 20.36 -7.28
CA PRO A 97 -5.02 21.06 -7.91
C PRO A 97 -5.35 20.51 -9.30
N PRO A 98 -6.60 20.56 -9.75
CA PRO A 98 -6.98 20.15 -11.09
C PRO A 98 -6.14 20.83 -12.18
N GLY A 99 -5.71 20.10 -13.19
CA GLY A 99 -4.87 20.61 -14.28
C GLY A 99 -3.39 20.76 -13.95
N THR A 100 -2.93 20.33 -12.78
CA THR A 100 -1.52 20.42 -12.36
C THR A 100 -0.80 19.08 -12.29
N SER A 101 -1.36 18.02 -12.87
CA SER A 101 -0.75 16.68 -12.93
C SER A 101 0.70 16.68 -13.48
N LYS A 102 1.02 17.65 -14.35
CA LYS A 102 2.39 17.86 -14.83
C LYS A 102 3.40 18.16 -13.71
N TRP A 103 2.95 18.53 -12.53
CA TRP A 103 3.83 18.76 -11.36
C TRP A 103 3.93 17.53 -10.46
N ASN A 104 3.13 16.50 -10.73
CA ASN A 104 3.22 15.26 -10.00
C ASN A 104 4.57 14.58 -10.26
N LYS A 105 5.35 14.40 -9.20
CA LYS A 105 6.71 13.86 -9.31
C LYS A 105 6.76 12.47 -9.89
N ILE A 106 5.74 11.67 -9.68
CA ILE A 106 5.67 10.30 -10.20
C ILE A 106 5.73 10.28 -11.73
N GLU A 107 5.10 11.25 -12.42
CA GLU A 107 5.10 11.35 -13.87
C GLU A 107 6.52 11.58 -14.42
N HIS A 108 7.25 12.49 -13.81
CA HIS A 108 8.58 12.91 -14.29
C HIS A 108 9.73 12.06 -13.79
N ARG A 109 9.52 11.31 -12.70
CA ARG A 109 10.59 10.55 -12.06
C ARG A 109 10.45 9.04 -12.19
N MET A 110 9.27 8.56 -12.57
CA MET A 110 9.00 7.14 -12.73
C MET A 110 8.33 6.82 -14.05
N PHE A 111 7.11 7.29 -14.31
CA PHE A 111 6.33 6.88 -15.49
C PHE A 111 6.98 7.30 -16.82
N CYS A 112 7.60 8.48 -16.91
CA CYS A 112 8.34 8.88 -18.12
C CYS A 112 9.45 7.87 -18.47
N HIS A 113 10.15 7.31 -17.47
CA HIS A 113 11.21 6.32 -17.69
C HIS A 113 10.66 4.95 -18.07
N ILE A 114 9.52 4.54 -17.47
CA ILE A 114 8.80 3.34 -17.87
C ILE A 114 8.39 3.45 -19.34
N THR A 115 7.78 4.58 -19.71
CA THR A 115 7.37 4.85 -21.10
C THR A 115 8.55 4.80 -22.06
N GLN A 116 9.70 5.34 -21.70
CA GLN A 116 10.91 5.25 -22.51
C GLN A 116 11.43 3.81 -22.64
N ASN A 117 11.39 3.03 -21.56
CA ASN A 117 11.91 1.67 -21.54
C ASN A 117 11.12 0.70 -22.42
N TRP A 118 9.80 0.84 -22.50
CA TRP A 118 8.99 -0.06 -23.32
C TRP A 118 8.66 0.48 -24.71
N ARG A 119 9.10 1.71 -25.06
CA ARG A 119 8.88 2.28 -26.37
C ARG A 119 9.48 1.40 -27.49
N GLY A 120 8.65 1.01 -28.45
CA GLY A 120 9.04 0.16 -29.58
C GLY A 120 9.24 -1.32 -29.22
N ARG A 121 8.93 -1.73 -27.99
CA ARG A 121 8.93 -3.14 -27.59
C ARG A 121 7.53 -3.72 -27.71
N PRO A 122 7.36 -4.93 -28.29
CA PRO A 122 6.05 -5.56 -28.35
C PRO A 122 5.62 -6.01 -26.95
N LEU A 123 4.44 -5.58 -26.53
CA LEU A 123 3.83 -5.92 -25.23
C LEU A 123 2.96 -7.17 -25.40
N VAL A 124 3.60 -8.31 -25.57
CA VAL A 124 2.95 -9.57 -26.00
C VAL A 124 2.31 -10.37 -24.85
N SER A 125 2.54 -10.00 -23.60
CA SER A 125 1.91 -10.63 -22.43
C SER A 125 1.93 -9.72 -21.23
N LEU A 126 1.10 -10.02 -20.21
CA LEU A 126 1.11 -9.32 -18.90
C LEU A 126 2.47 -9.47 -18.22
N ASP A 127 3.09 -10.63 -18.29
CA ASP A 127 4.44 -10.87 -17.74
C ASP A 127 5.49 -10.00 -18.42
N THR A 128 5.39 -9.81 -19.74
CA THR A 128 6.28 -8.90 -20.49
C THR A 128 6.11 -7.46 -19.97
N ILE A 129 4.88 -7.01 -19.74
CA ILE A 129 4.60 -5.67 -19.20
C ILE A 129 5.19 -5.51 -17.81
N VAL A 130 4.93 -6.46 -16.89
CA VAL A 130 5.46 -6.46 -15.52
C VAL A 130 6.98 -6.41 -15.53
N ASN A 131 7.63 -7.25 -16.34
CA ASN A 131 9.09 -7.33 -16.42
C ASN A 131 9.69 -6.04 -16.98
N LEU A 132 9.12 -5.46 -18.06
CA LEU A 132 9.61 -4.21 -18.62
C LEU A 132 9.49 -3.04 -17.64
N ILE A 133 8.42 -3.00 -16.85
CA ILE A 133 8.29 -2.01 -15.77
C ILE A 133 9.37 -2.24 -14.72
N ALA A 134 9.54 -3.46 -14.24
CA ALA A 134 10.51 -3.82 -13.21
C ALA A 134 11.97 -3.61 -13.66
N ASP A 135 12.27 -3.75 -14.94
CA ASP A 135 13.62 -3.54 -15.50
C ASP A 135 13.96 -2.06 -15.73
N THR A 136 13.02 -1.16 -15.51
CA THR A 136 13.27 0.27 -15.70
C THR A 136 14.28 0.79 -14.66
N ARG A 137 15.37 1.37 -15.16
CA ARG A 137 16.47 1.93 -14.36
C ARG A 137 16.89 3.28 -14.92
N THR A 138 17.45 4.12 -14.08
CA THR A 138 18.04 5.39 -14.49
C THR A 138 19.43 5.57 -13.92
N LYS A 139 20.25 6.42 -14.55
CA LYS A 139 21.57 6.82 -14.03
C LYS A 139 21.47 7.47 -12.63
N LYS A 140 20.31 8.04 -12.27
CA LYS A 140 20.03 8.65 -10.97
C LYS A 140 19.60 7.63 -9.91
N GLY A 141 19.65 6.33 -10.19
CA GLY A 141 19.42 5.26 -9.22
C GLY A 141 17.94 4.87 -9.04
N LEU A 142 17.03 5.27 -9.94
CA LEU A 142 15.65 4.78 -9.88
C LEU A 142 15.64 3.25 -9.96
N LYS A 143 14.88 2.64 -9.05
CA LYS A 143 14.57 1.19 -9.05
C LYS A 143 13.07 1.03 -8.94
N ILE A 144 12.51 0.13 -9.75
CA ILE A 144 11.08 -0.14 -9.75
C ILE A 144 10.87 -1.63 -9.46
N HIS A 145 9.91 -1.92 -8.60
CA HIS A 145 9.35 -3.24 -8.40
C HIS A 145 7.95 -3.26 -9.01
N SER A 146 7.59 -4.36 -9.65
CA SER A 146 6.28 -4.52 -10.27
C SER A 146 5.74 -5.90 -10.03
N ALA A 147 4.42 -6.01 -9.88
CA ALA A 147 3.73 -7.28 -9.76
C ALA A 147 2.38 -7.23 -10.48
N LEU A 148 1.95 -8.40 -10.95
CA LEU A 148 0.61 -8.58 -11.48
C LEU A 148 -0.40 -8.60 -10.32
N ASP A 149 -1.49 -7.86 -10.46
CA ASP A 149 -2.64 -7.92 -9.57
C ASP A 149 -3.80 -8.58 -10.32
N THR A 150 -4.10 -9.82 -9.94
CA THR A 150 -5.16 -10.64 -10.53
C THR A 150 -6.49 -10.53 -9.81
N ASN A 151 -6.60 -9.67 -8.78
CA ASN A 151 -7.84 -9.47 -8.08
C ASN A 151 -8.89 -8.79 -8.97
N SER A 152 -10.15 -9.08 -8.68
CA SER A 152 -11.28 -8.41 -9.31
C SER A 152 -11.75 -7.24 -8.45
N TYR A 153 -12.10 -6.13 -9.10
CA TYR A 153 -12.50 -4.88 -8.45
C TYR A 153 -13.83 -4.40 -9.02
N GLU A 154 -14.87 -4.46 -8.22
CA GLU A 154 -16.21 -4.06 -8.63
C GLU A 154 -16.29 -2.56 -8.91
N LYS A 155 -16.97 -2.20 -10.02
CA LYS A 155 -17.28 -0.81 -10.35
C LYS A 155 -18.55 -0.33 -9.68
N GLY A 156 -18.63 0.99 -9.49
CA GLY A 156 -19.88 1.63 -9.08
C GLY A 156 -20.26 1.45 -7.62
N ILE A 157 -19.34 0.96 -6.78
CA ILE A 157 -19.58 0.86 -5.34
C ILE A 157 -19.91 2.23 -4.79
N LYS A 158 -21.09 2.32 -4.18
CA LYS A 158 -21.54 3.55 -3.50
C LYS A 158 -21.21 3.48 -2.03
N VAL A 159 -20.77 4.60 -1.48
CA VAL A 159 -20.49 4.76 -0.05
C VAL A 159 -21.52 5.75 0.51
N SER A 160 -22.28 5.30 1.51
CA SER A 160 -23.34 6.08 2.12
C SER A 160 -22.82 7.20 3.02
N ASP A 161 -23.71 8.09 3.45
CA ASP A 161 -23.36 9.16 4.39
C ASP A 161 -23.03 8.57 5.77
N GLU A 162 -23.70 7.50 6.17
CA GLU A 162 -23.46 6.78 7.42
C GLU A 162 -22.06 6.15 7.42
N GLU A 163 -21.64 5.50 6.30
CA GLU A 163 -20.29 4.96 6.15
C GLU A 163 -19.24 6.07 6.20
N MET A 164 -19.51 7.21 5.55
CA MET A 164 -18.62 8.38 5.59
C MET A 164 -18.47 8.97 6.98
N ALA A 165 -19.55 9.00 7.77
CA ALA A 165 -19.54 9.49 9.15
C ALA A 165 -18.72 8.62 10.10
N GLN A 166 -18.46 7.34 9.74
CA GLN A 166 -17.64 6.42 10.53
C GLN A 166 -16.13 6.58 10.27
N LEU A 167 -15.73 7.39 9.29
CA LEU A 167 -14.33 7.60 8.98
C LEU A 167 -13.70 8.57 10.00
N ARG A 168 -12.48 8.25 10.43
CA ARG A 168 -11.67 9.15 11.27
C ARG A 168 -10.88 10.13 10.41
N ILE A 169 -11.59 10.90 9.61
CA ILE A 169 -11.04 11.90 8.69
C ILE A 169 -11.14 13.29 9.30
N SER A 170 -10.03 14.01 9.29
CA SER A 170 -9.95 15.44 9.59
C SER A 170 -9.49 16.17 8.35
N ARG A 171 -10.14 17.30 8.05
CA ARG A 171 -9.79 18.16 6.92
C ARG A 171 -8.91 19.28 7.39
N GLU A 172 -7.92 19.63 6.57
CA GLU A 172 -7.10 20.80 6.84
C GLU A 172 -7.90 22.08 6.64
N GLU A 173 -7.48 23.15 7.32
CA GLU A 173 -8.10 24.48 7.18
C GLU A 173 -7.93 25.02 5.75
N PHE A 174 -6.73 24.83 5.18
CA PHE A 174 -6.44 25.24 3.81
C PHE A 174 -6.85 24.13 2.84
N HIS A 175 -7.86 24.40 2.01
CA HIS A 175 -8.38 23.46 1.00
C HIS A 175 -8.64 22.04 1.54
N GLY A 176 -9.44 21.94 2.59
CA GLY A 176 -9.76 20.67 3.25
C GLY A 176 -10.47 19.65 2.38
N GLU A 177 -10.99 20.04 1.22
CA GLU A 177 -11.50 19.13 0.20
C GLU A 177 -10.36 18.34 -0.48
N TRP A 178 -9.16 18.92 -0.58
CA TRP A 178 -7.97 18.32 -1.19
C TRP A 178 -6.96 17.81 -0.15
N ASN A 179 -6.96 18.43 1.04
CA ASN A 179 -6.00 18.13 2.09
C ASN A 179 -6.72 17.58 3.32
N TYR A 180 -6.44 16.33 3.67
CA TYR A 180 -7.08 15.67 4.81
C TYR A 180 -6.20 14.56 5.38
N THR A 181 -6.45 14.27 6.66
CA THR A 181 -5.74 13.23 7.42
C THR A 181 -6.73 12.17 7.88
N ILE A 182 -6.41 10.91 7.69
CA ILE A 182 -7.16 9.75 8.14
C ILE A 182 -6.34 9.04 9.22
N LYS A 183 -6.91 8.92 10.42
CA LYS A 183 -6.29 8.23 11.54
C LYS A 183 -6.81 6.81 11.67
N PRO A 184 -5.97 5.84 12.04
CA PRO A 184 -6.44 4.47 12.29
C PRO A 184 -7.48 4.48 13.42
N ARG A 185 -8.52 3.67 13.27
CA ARG A 185 -9.46 3.38 14.35
C ARG A 185 -8.73 2.47 15.33
N ARG A 186 -8.75 2.78 16.62
CA ARG A 186 -8.14 1.91 17.63
C ARG A 186 -8.87 0.57 17.60
N THR A 187 -8.25 -0.45 17.06
CA THR A 187 -8.59 -1.82 17.41
C THR A 187 -8.11 -2.00 18.84
N TYR A 188 -9.02 -2.24 19.78
CA TYR A 188 -8.67 -2.81 21.08
C TYR A 188 -8.20 -4.25 20.79
N SER A 189 -6.95 -4.43 20.44
CA SER A 189 -6.31 -5.72 20.65
C SER A 189 -6.23 -5.91 22.15
N LEU A 190 -7.10 -6.76 22.69
CA LEU A 190 -6.92 -7.30 24.03
C LEU A 190 -5.47 -7.83 24.07
N PRO A 191 -4.68 -7.45 25.09
CA PRO A 191 -3.37 -8.03 25.24
C PRO A 191 -3.56 -9.54 25.34
N LEU A 192 -2.87 -10.29 24.49
CA LEU A 192 -2.70 -11.72 24.66
C LEU A 192 -2.08 -11.89 26.05
N THR A 193 -2.92 -12.19 27.03
CA THR A 193 -2.46 -12.67 28.34
C THR A 193 -1.66 -13.92 28.06
N MET A 194 -0.34 -13.79 28.08
CA MET A 194 0.54 -14.94 28.16
C MET A 194 0.13 -15.72 29.39
N SER A 195 -0.58 -16.81 29.20
CA SER A 195 -0.81 -17.84 30.21
C SER A 195 0.57 -18.32 30.65
N ARG A 196 1.03 -17.80 31.78
CA ARG A 196 2.17 -18.39 32.49
C ARG A 196 1.68 -19.74 32.99
N SER A 197 2.12 -20.79 32.35
CA SER A 197 2.06 -22.14 32.92
C SER A 197 2.81 -22.12 34.28
N PRO A 198 2.20 -22.62 35.34
CA PRO A 198 2.91 -22.73 36.64
C PRO A 198 4.04 -23.73 36.48
N ALA A 199 5.25 -23.28 36.82
CA ALA A 199 6.44 -24.12 36.90
C ALA A 199 6.21 -25.28 37.87
N ALA A 200 6.35 -26.51 37.41
CA ALA A 200 6.34 -27.70 38.23
C ALA A 200 7.55 -27.69 39.16
N HIS A 201 7.30 -27.71 40.46
CA HIS A 201 8.32 -27.93 41.46
C HIS A 201 8.92 -29.33 41.32
N PRO A 202 10.25 -29.52 41.32
CA PRO A 202 10.84 -30.82 41.43
C PRO A 202 10.75 -31.29 42.91
N ARG A 203 10.07 -32.41 43.12
CA ARG A 203 10.05 -33.10 44.43
C ARG A 203 11.46 -33.64 44.72
N GLY A 204 12.03 -33.22 45.86
CA GLY A 204 13.28 -33.72 46.37
C GLY A 204 13.19 -35.20 46.72
N SER A 205 14.10 -35.98 46.20
CA SER A 205 14.37 -37.37 46.63
C SER A 205 15.33 -37.36 47.80
N ARG A 206 14.87 -37.91 48.94
CA ARG A 206 15.69 -38.15 50.15
C ARG A 206 16.71 -39.24 49.88
N HIS A 207 17.97 -38.96 50.21
CA HIS A 207 19.02 -39.93 50.35
C HIS A 207 18.78 -40.80 51.59
N SER A 208 18.83 -42.09 51.44
CA SER A 208 19.08 -43.04 52.50
C SER A 208 20.49 -43.59 52.36
N HIS A 209 21.32 -43.38 53.43
CA HIS A 209 22.60 -44.02 53.62
C HIS A 209 22.44 -45.52 53.83
N ALA A 210 23.28 -46.27 53.20
CA ALA A 210 23.69 -47.59 53.69
C ALA A 210 25.18 -47.77 53.50
N SER A 211 25.85 -47.97 54.65
CA SER A 211 27.26 -48.28 54.80
C SER A 211 27.48 -49.80 54.70
N SER A 212 28.62 -50.21 54.16
CA SER A 212 29.50 -51.31 54.65
C SER A 212 30.55 -51.65 53.59
N ARG A 213 31.79 -51.40 53.91
CA ARG A 213 32.85 -52.37 54.30
C ARG A 213 33.01 -53.54 53.34
N THR A 214 34.05 -53.52 52.67
CA THR A 214 35.38 -54.21 52.78
C THR A 214 36.29 -53.74 51.65
#